data_56f37ae5339df11d2a19c2ceddaa446c
#
_entry.id   56f37ae5339df11d2a19c2ceddaa446c
#
_cell.length_a   1.000
_cell.length_b   1.000
_cell.length_c   1.000
_cell.angle_alpha   90.00
_cell.angle_beta   90.00
_cell.angle_gamma   90.00
#
_symmetry.space_group_name_H-M   'P 1'
#
loop_
_entity.id
_entity.type
_entity.pdbx_description
1 polymer ?
#
loop_
_entity_poly.entity_id
_entity_poly.type
_entity_poly.pdbx_seq_one_letter_code
_entity_poly.pdbx_strand_id
1 'polypeptide(L)'
;MFKKKNILVVGDIMLDKYSHGIVNRISPEAPVPIVDIKKTVFKPGGASNVAQNLSALGMNVSLLGITGDDPELKELIKVLRHTSIKFDPVKDLSIRTTLKSRIIGNDQH
;
A
#
# COMPACT_ATOMS: atom_id res chain seq x y z
N MET A 1 -14.17 21.88 -12.57
CA MET A 1 -13.30 21.89 -11.40
C MET A 1 -14.10 21.49 -10.18
N PHE A 2 -13.54 20.64 -9.34
CA PHE A 2 -14.24 20.16 -8.16
C PHE A 2 -14.18 21.18 -7.03
N LYS A 3 -15.30 21.35 -6.35
CA LYS A 3 -15.30 22.07 -5.08
C LYS A 3 -14.57 21.23 -4.03
N LYS A 4 -13.78 21.90 -3.18
CA LYS A 4 -13.10 21.26 -2.06
C LYS A 4 -14.12 20.83 -1.02
N LYS A 5 -14.20 19.54 -0.76
CA LYS A 5 -15.10 18.93 0.21
C LYS A 5 -14.30 18.27 1.32
N ASN A 6 -14.93 18.13 2.48
CA ASN A 6 -14.41 17.32 3.57
C ASN A 6 -14.98 15.92 3.42
N ILE A 7 -14.11 14.93 3.23
CA ILE A 7 -14.53 13.56 2.97
C ILE A 7 -13.89 12.65 4.01
N LEU A 8 -14.73 11.81 4.62
CA LEU A 8 -14.28 10.73 5.48
C LEU A 8 -14.34 9.43 4.69
N VAL A 9 -13.19 8.78 4.54
CA VAL A 9 -13.10 7.45 3.93
C VAL A 9 -12.99 6.44 5.05
N VAL A 10 -13.91 5.48 5.07
CA VAL A 10 -13.94 4.41 6.07
C VAL A 10 -13.92 3.08 5.32
N GLY A 11 -13.01 2.20 5.69
CA GLY A 11 -12.96 0.89 5.06
C GLY A 11 -11.70 0.13 5.40
N ASP A 12 -11.47 -0.94 4.63
CA ASP A 12 -10.32 -1.80 4.81
C ASP A 12 -9.06 -1.11 4.34
N ILE A 13 -8.12 -0.96 5.25
CA ILE A 13 -6.83 -0.33 5.00
C ILE A 13 -5.81 -1.42 4.73
N MET A 14 -5.02 -1.25 3.69
CA MET A 14 -3.96 -2.18 3.38
C MET A 14 -2.77 -1.48 2.74
N LEU A 15 -1.64 -2.16 2.80
CA LEU A 15 -0.41 -1.72 2.16
C LEU A 15 -0.16 -2.61 0.96
N ASP A 16 0.03 -2.01 -0.21
CA ASP A 16 0.42 -2.72 -1.42
C ASP A 16 1.94 -2.66 -1.57
N LYS A 17 2.55 -3.83 -1.77
CA LYS A 17 3.98 -3.96 -1.97
C LYS A 17 4.24 -4.53 -3.35
N TYR A 18 4.97 -3.77 -4.16
CA TYR A 18 5.38 -4.19 -5.49
C TYR A 18 6.88 -4.45 -5.50
N SER A 19 7.27 -5.68 -5.74
CA SER A 19 8.68 -6.08 -5.84
C SER A 19 9.02 -6.33 -7.30
N HIS A 20 9.81 -5.43 -7.88
CA HIS A 20 10.25 -5.53 -9.26
C HIS A 20 11.58 -6.27 -9.31
N GLY A 21 11.67 -7.24 -10.20
CA GLY A 21 12.85 -8.06 -10.31
C GLY A 21 13.11 -8.56 -11.72
N ILE A 22 14.17 -9.35 -11.85
CA ILE A 22 14.59 -9.94 -13.09
C ILE A 22 14.53 -11.46 -12.94
N VAL A 23 13.82 -12.13 -13.83
CA VAL A 23 13.80 -13.58 -13.95
C VAL A 23 14.92 -13.96 -14.91
N ASN A 24 16.04 -14.44 -14.39
CA ASN A 24 17.21 -14.74 -15.21
C ASN A 24 17.65 -16.19 -15.15
N ARG A 25 16.96 -17.03 -14.41
CA ARG A 25 17.28 -18.46 -14.32
C ARG A 25 16.12 -19.25 -13.73
N ILE A 26 16.23 -20.58 -13.89
CA ILE A 26 15.32 -21.55 -13.28
C ILE A 26 16.04 -22.17 -12.08
N SER A 27 15.31 -22.42 -11.01
CA SER A 27 15.86 -23.07 -9.82
C SER A 27 16.40 -24.47 -10.18
N PRO A 28 17.61 -24.82 -9.70
CA PRO A 28 18.12 -26.18 -9.92
C PRO A 28 17.36 -27.25 -9.13
N GLU A 29 16.63 -26.88 -8.09
CA GLU A 29 15.93 -27.83 -7.22
C GLU A 29 14.50 -28.13 -7.69
N ALA A 30 13.89 -27.23 -8.44
CA ALA A 30 12.54 -27.40 -8.96
C ALA A 30 12.38 -26.53 -10.21
N PRO A 31 11.45 -26.91 -11.14
CA PRO A 31 11.28 -26.16 -12.39
C PRO A 31 10.50 -24.85 -12.14
N VAL A 32 11.02 -23.99 -11.28
CA VAL A 32 10.43 -22.71 -10.96
C VAL A 32 11.42 -21.58 -11.23
N PRO A 33 10.95 -20.43 -11.72
CA PRO A 33 11.83 -19.30 -11.95
C PRO A 33 12.32 -18.69 -10.64
N ILE A 34 13.53 -18.15 -10.69
CA ILE A 34 14.11 -17.37 -9.60
C ILE A 34 14.04 -15.90 -9.99
N VAL A 35 13.48 -15.08 -9.10
CA VAL A 35 13.37 -13.65 -9.32
C VAL A 35 14.35 -12.91 -8.39
N ASP A 36 15.30 -12.21 -9.01
CA ASP A 36 16.19 -11.32 -8.26
C ASP A 36 15.52 -9.97 -8.09
N ILE A 37 15.12 -9.66 -6.87
CA ILE A 37 14.41 -8.40 -6.58
C ILE A 37 15.40 -7.23 -6.68
N LYS A 38 15.07 -6.26 -7.53
CA LYS A 38 15.89 -5.07 -7.76
C LYS A 38 15.30 -3.81 -7.15
N LYS A 39 13.98 -3.77 -6.98
CA LYS A 39 13.28 -2.58 -6.50
C LYS A 39 12.00 -2.99 -5.78
N THR A 40 11.75 -2.33 -4.65
CA THR A 40 10.50 -2.51 -3.91
C THR A 40 9.80 -1.16 -3.78
N VAL A 41 8.53 -1.11 -4.10
CA VAL A 41 7.69 0.09 -4.01
C VAL A 41 6.47 -0.24 -3.16
N PHE A 42 6.17 0.64 -2.20
CA PHE A 42 4.98 0.54 -1.38
C PHE A 42 3.96 1.59 -1.81
N LYS A 43 2.70 1.19 -1.85
CA LYS A 43 1.59 2.08 -2.18
C LYS A 43 0.43 1.86 -1.22
N PRO A 44 -0.38 2.90 -0.95
CA PRO A 44 -1.61 2.70 -0.18
C PRO A 44 -2.57 1.82 -0.96
N GLY A 45 -3.22 0.88 -0.28
CA GLY A 45 -4.22 -0.02 -0.87
C GLY A 45 -5.56 0.07 -0.17
N GLY A 46 -6.59 -0.52 -0.76
CA GLY A 46 -7.94 -0.51 -0.21
C GLY A 46 -8.44 0.90 0.04
N ALA A 47 -9.00 1.15 1.21
CA ALA A 47 -9.53 2.47 1.58
C ALA A 47 -8.46 3.55 1.53
N SER A 48 -7.21 3.23 1.84
CA SER A 48 -6.13 4.21 1.76
C SER A 48 -5.81 4.63 0.32
N ASN A 49 -6.01 3.77 -0.66
CA ASN A 49 -5.90 4.13 -2.07
C ASN A 49 -7.04 5.09 -2.48
N VAL A 50 -8.25 4.82 -2.04
CA VAL A 50 -9.41 5.72 -2.30
C VAL A 50 -9.12 7.10 -1.69
N ALA A 51 -8.62 7.13 -0.46
CA ALA A 51 -8.27 8.39 0.21
C ALA A 51 -7.21 9.15 -0.58
N GLN A 52 -6.19 8.46 -1.08
CA GLN A 52 -5.13 9.09 -1.89
C GLN A 52 -5.68 9.71 -3.17
N ASN A 53 -6.57 9.00 -3.86
CA ASN A 53 -7.18 9.51 -5.09
C ASN A 53 -8.02 10.75 -4.83
N LEU A 54 -8.81 10.76 -3.78
CA LEU A 54 -9.62 11.92 -3.40
C LEU A 54 -8.75 13.11 -2.98
N SER A 55 -7.67 12.84 -2.27
CA SER A 55 -6.71 13.88 -1.88
C SER A 55 -6.06 14.50 -3.12
N ALA A 56 -5.72 13.68 -4.11
CA ALA A 56 -5.15 14.15 -5.37
C ALA A 56 -6.12 15.02 -6.18
N LEU A 57 -7.42 14.82 -6.00
CA LEU A 57 -8.46 15.65 -6.60
C LEU A 57 -8.71 16.96 -5.84
N GLY A 58 -7.96 17.21 -4.77
CA GLY A 58 -8.06 18.45 -4.01
C GLY A 58 -9.03 18.42 -2.84
N MET A 59 -9.54 17.24 -2.46
CA MET A 59 -10.45 17.12 -1.33
C MET A 59 -9.69 17.13 0.00
N ASN A 60 -10.35 17.55 1.06
CA ASN A 60 -9.87 17.36 2.43
C ASN A 60 -10.29 15.98 2.89
N VAL A 61 -9.33 15.08 3.06
CA VAL A 61 -9.62 13.67 3.32
C VAL A 61 -9.17 13.29 4.71
N SER A 62 -10.06 12.61 5.42
CA SER A 62 -9.75 11.87 6.65
C SER A 62 -9.95 10.40 6.37
N LEU A 63 -9.01 9.57 6.82
CA LEU A 63 -9.04 8.12 6.61
C LEU A 63 -9.19 7.43 7.95
N LEU A 64 -10.21 6.57 8.05
CA LEU A 64 -10.49 5.79 9.24
C LEU A 64 -10.54 4.31 8.88
N GLY A 65 -9.83 3.52 9.64
CA GLY A 65 -9.83 2.08 9.49
C GLY A 65 -9.03 1.42 10.59
N ILE A 66 -9.10 0.10 10.63
CA ILE A 66 -8.43 -0.71 11.65
C ILE A 66 -7.15 -1.27 11.06
N THR A 67 -6.07 -1.18 11.83
CA THR A 67 -4.76 -1.72 11.47
C THR A 67 -4.20 -2.50 12.64
N GLY A 68 -3.14 -3.26 12.41
CA GLY A 68 -2.30 -3.73 13.50
C GLY A 68 -1.35 -2.63 13.97
N ASP A 69 -0.48 -2.98 14.89
CA ASP A 69 0.63 -2.12 15.29
C ASP A 69 1.92 -2.86 14.89
N ASP A 70 2.38 -2.63 13.68
CA ASP A 70 3.38 -3.45 13.01
C ASP A 70 4.19 -2.64 11.99
N PRO A 71 5.23 -3.27 11.42
CA PRO A 71 6.06 -2.59 10.42
C PRO A 71 5.27 -2.15 9.18
N GLU A 72 4.24 -2.89 8.78
CA GLU A 72 3.40 -2.55 7.63
C GLU A 72 2.64 -1.25 7.88
N LEU A 73 2.14 -1.04 9.10
CA LEU A 73 1.51 0.23 9.46
C LEU A 73 2.52 1.39 9.38
N LYS A 74 3.72 1.18 9.88
CA LYS A 74 4.77 2.22 9.82
C LYS A 74 5.09 2.60 8.39
N GLU A 75 5.16 1.61 7.49
CA GLU A 75 5.41 1.86 6.09
C GLU A 75 4.25 2.61 5.43
N LEU A 76 3.01 2.25 5.76
CA LEU A 76 1.83 2.94 5.26
C LEU A 76 1.80 4.41 5.72
N ILE A 77 2.08 4.66 6.99
CA ILE A 77 2.15 6.03 7.52
C ILE A 77 3.22 6.83 6.76
N LYS A 78 4.36 6.21 6.48
CA LYS A 78 5.44 6.84 5.73
C LYS A 78 5.01 7.23 4.32
N VAL A 79 4.30 6.34 3.63
CA VAL A 79 3.78 6.59 2.28
C VAL A 79 2.75 7.72 2.31
N LEU A 80 1.85 7.74 3.30
CA LEU A 80 0.80 8.75 3.40
C LEU A 80 1.31 10.10 3.93
N ARG A 81 2.54 10.15 4.48
CA ARG A 81 3.13 11.37 5.01
C ARG A 81 3.26 12.48 3.97
N HIS A 82 3.40 12.10 2.70
CA HIS A 82 3.54 13.06 1.59
C HIS A 82 2.20 13.59 1.09
N THR A 83 1.11 13.16 1.70
CA THR A 83 -0.24 13.61 1.37
C THR A 83 -0.77 14.50 2.48
N SER A 84 -1.88 15.18 2.21
CA SER A 84 -2.59 15.96 3.23
C SER A 84 -3.66 15.15 3.96
N ILE A 85 -3.68 13.83 3.78
CA ILE A 85 -4.67 12.95 4.39
C ILE A 85 -4.47 12.92 5.90
N LYS A 86 -5.56 13.13 6.64
CA LYS A 86 -5.58 12.93 8.10
C LYS A 86 -5.80 11.44 8.36
N PHE A 87 -4.76 10.77 8.78
CA PHE A 87 -4.79 9.34 9.05
C PHE A 87 -4.50 9.08 10.52
N ASP A 88 -5.51 8.62 11.22
CA ASP A 88 -5.41 8.25 12.62
C ASP A 88 -5.96 6.82 12.77
N PRO A 89 -5.11 5.81 12.60
CA PRO A 89 -5.57 4.43 12.58
C PRO A 89 -6.06 3.96 13.94
N VAL A 90 -7.13 3.18 13.92
CA VAL A 90 -7.55 2.42 15.08
C VAL A 90 -6.71 1.15 15.12
N LYS A 91 -5.83 1.04 16.11
CA LYS A 91 -4.91 -0.09 16.23
C LYS A 91 -5.56 -1.22 17.00
N ASP A 92 -5.54 -2.39 16.42
CA ASP A 92 -5.96 -3.64 17.07
C ASP A 92 -4.73 -4.55 17.13
N LEU A 93 -4.22 -4.79 18.33
CA LEU A 93 -3.00 -5.57 18.52
C LEU A 93 -3.16 -7.05 18.21
N SER A 94 -4.41 -7.51 18.04
CA SER A 94 -4.69 -8.92 17.73
C SER A 94 -4.62 -9.22 16.23
N ILE A 95 -4.47 -8.20 15.37
CA ILE A 95 -4.43 -8.38 13.92
C ILE A 95 -3.12 -7.83 13.34
N ARG A 96 -2.83 -8.25 12.12
CA ARG A 96 -1.77 -7.66 11.30
C ARG A 96 -2.39 -6.70 10.30
N THR A 97 -1.70 -5.59 10.03
CA THR A 97 -2.06 -4.73 8.91
C THR A 97 -1.96 -5.54 7.62
N THR A 98 -3.01 -5.50 6.80
CA THR A 98 -3.06 -6.27 5.57
C THR A 98 -1.96 -5.82 4.62
N LEU A 99 -1.14 -6.76 4.19
CA LEU A 99 -0.11 -6.56 3.19
C LEU A 99 -0.47 -7.35 1.95
N LYS A 100 -0.57 -6.67 0.82
CA LYS A 100 -0.81 -7.29 -0.48
C LYS A 100 0.47 -7.18 -1.28
N SER A 101 1.14 -8.30 -1.46
CA SER A 101 2.46 -8.34 -2.09
C SER A 101 2.36 -8.89 -3.51
N ARG A 102 2.98 -8.20 -4.46
CA ARG A 102 3.07 -8.63 -5.85
C ARG A 102 4.52 -8.61 -6.30
N ILE A 103 4.89 -9.65 -7.04
CA ILE A 103 6.22 -9.76 -7.63
C ILE A 103 6.07 -9.60 -9.14
N ILE A 104 6.81 -8.65 -9.70
CA ILE A 104 6.78 -8.35 -11.12
C ILE A 104 8.16 -8.70 -11.69
N GLY A 105 8.20 -9.76 -12.52
CA GLY A 105 9.44 -10.21 -13.14
C GLY A 105 9.64 -9.56 -14.49
N ASN A 106 10.90 -9.16 -14.78
CA ASN A 106 11.30 -8.56 -16.06
C ASN A 106 10.46 -7.32 -16.44
N ASP A 107 9.98 -6.58 -15.44
CA ASP A 107 9.13 -5.40 -15.62
C ASP A 107 7.87 -5.65 -16.46
N GLN A 108 7.39 -6.86 -16.48
CA GLN A 108 6.14 -7.20 -17.14
C GLN A 108 4.96 -6.98 -16.20
N HIS A 109 3.89 -6.49 -16.79
CA HIS A 109 2.68 -6.11 -16.07
C HIS A 109 1.48 -6.96 -16.45
#